data_6fbc41e7870f573f9729626c68c128e4
#
_entry.id   6fbc41e7870f573f9729626c68c128e4
#
_cell.length_a   1.000
_cell.length_b   1.000
_cell.length_c   1.000
_cell.angle_alpha   90.00
_cell.angle_beta   90.00
_cell.angle_gamma   90.00
#
_symmetry.space_group_name_H-M   'P 1'
#
loop_
_entity.id
_entity.type
_entity.pdbx_description
1 polymer ?
#
loop_
_entity_poly.entity_id
_entity_poly.type
_entity_poly.pdbx_seq_one_letter_code
_entity_poly.pdbx_strand_id
1 'polypeptide(L)'
;IRYSYFTVNETIATGVTTSCTWTPPVSLAAQTPSATSGWGTILCDTYVNGTYISTNTCVFTLDVPSSVVPTISTLNYSEAVSGIAARFGGYVQTRSKLNVSITAAGTQSSTITGYRTTVNGTTYTGTSFTTGTLSTAGSNTISVTVTDSRGRTATRTSTFTVLAYAPPSLTKFSAERCNSDGSQPQRDGTKV
;
A
#
# COMPACT_ATOMS: atom_id res chain seq x y z
N ILE A 1 29.32 -30.63 -8.02
CA ILE A 1 27.84 -30.47 -8.04
C ILE A 1 27.53 -29.02 -8.36
N ARG A 2 26.69 -28.80 -9.33
CA ARG A 2 26.19 -27.47 -9.74
C ARG A 2 24.69 -27.53 -9.95
N TYR A 3 24.03 -26.34 -10.00
CA TYR A 3 22.62 -26.26 -10.37
C TYR A 3 22.42 -25.33 -11.57
N SER A 4 21.35 -25.55 -12.27
CA SER A 4 20.78 -24.67 -13.29
C SER A 4 19.35 -24.36 -12.91
N TYR A 5 19.02 -23.05 -12.79
CA TYR A 5 17.69 -22.58 -12.50
C TYR A 5 17.39 -21.36 -13.38
N PHE A 6 16.60 -21.55 -14.41
CA PHE A 6 16.39 -20.59 -15.50
C PHE A 6 17.73 -20.10 -16.08
N THR A 7 18.08 -18.83 -15.87
CA THR A 7 19.34 -18.23 -16.38
C THR A 7 20.50 -18.34 -15.42
N VAL A 8 20.28 -18.80 -14.20
CA VAL A 8 21.30 -18.94 -13.15
C VAL A 8 21.93 -20.34 -13.22
N ASN A 9 23.26 -20.38 -13.30
CA ASN A 9 24.05 -21.61 -13.26
C ASN A 9 25.21 -21.39 -12.31
N GLU A 10 25.24 -22.13 -11.19
CA GLU A 10 26.26 -21.95 -10.17
C GLU A 10 26.71 -23.29 -9.57
N THR A 11 27.89 -23.29 -9.00
CA THR A 11 28.45 -24.43 -8.29
C THR A 11 27.92 -24.47 -6.86
N ILE A 12 27.33 -25.59 -6.45
CA ILE A 12 26.92 -25.86 -5.07
C ILE A 12 28.13 -26.31 -4.24
N ALA A 13 28.88 -27.32 -4.75
CA ALA A 13 30.01 -27.87 -4.04
C ALA A 13 30.98 -28.60 -5.01
N THR A 14 32.23 -28.68 -4.61
CA THR A 14 33.29 -29.48 -5.29
C THR A 14 33.85 -30.49 -4.32
N GLY A 15 34.48 -31.56 -4.85
CA GLY A 15 35.13 -32.59 -4.04
C GLY A 15 34.18 -33.39 -3.14
N VAL A 16 32.91 -33.47 -3.50
CA VAL A 16 31.90 -34.21 -2.72
C VAL A 16 32.04 -35.70 -3.04
N THR A 17 32.22 -36.51 -1.98
CA THR A 17 32.41 -37.99 -2.11
C THR A 17 31.16 -38.77 -1.74
N THR A 18 30.27 -38.21 -0.90
CA THR A 18 29.08 -38.94 -0.41
C THR A 18 27.80 -38.13 -0.55
N SER A 19 27.68 -36.98 0.13
CA SER A 19 26.48 -36.13 0.09
C SER A 19 26.85 -34.67 0.36
N CYS A 20 26.00 -33.74 -0.09
CA CYS A 20 26.06 -32.35 0.34
C CYS A 20 24.67 -31.82 0.59
N THR A 21 24.56 -30.90 1.54
CA THR A 21 23.33 -30.15 1.80
C THR A 21 23.45 -28.78 1.12
N TRP A 22 22.38 -28.36 0.44
CA TRP A 22 22.31 -27.07 -0.19
C TRP A 22 21.02 -26.37 0.20
N THR A 23 21.13 -25.11 0.60
CA THR A 23 19.99 -24.24 0.83
C THR A 23 19.93 -23.23 -0.32
N PRO A 24 18.89 -23.28 -1.18
CA PRO A 24 18.75 -22.33 -2.27
C PRO A 24 18.66 -20.90 -1.77
N PRO A 25 19.42 -19.95 -2.33
CA PRO A 25 19.31 -18.54 -1.94
C PRO A 25 17.97 -17.97 -2.40
N VAL A 26 17.40 -17.10 -1.55
CA VAL A 26 16.09 -16.43 -1.80
C VAL A 26 16.13 -15.57 -3.08
N SER A 27 17.32 -15.13 -3.50
CA SER A 27 17.52 -14.37 -4.75
C SER A 27 17.08 -15.13 -6.00
N LEU A 28 17.03 -16.47 -5.96
CA LEU A 28 16.52 -17.28 -7.08
C LEU A 28 15.03 -17.01 -7.38
N ALA A 29 14.27 -16.50 -6.41
CA ALA A 29 12.91 -16.05 -6.63
C ALA A 29 12.80 -14.93 -7.70
N ALA A 30 13.89 -14.21 -7.96
CA ALA A 30 13.92 -13.21 -9.04
C ALA A 30 13.78 -13.82 -10.44
N GLN A 31 14.06 -15.12 -10.59
CA GLN A 31 13.90 -15.87 -11.85
C GLN A 31 12.43 -16.24 -12.13
N THR A 32 11.54 -16.12 -11.12
CA THR A 32 10.11 -16.43 -11.22
C THR A 32 9.28 -15.20 -10.78
N PRO A 33 9.35 -14.08 -11.51
CA PRO A 33 8.71 -12.81 -11.09
C PRO A 33 7.17 -12.87 -11.10
N SER A 34 6.58 -13.82 -11.84
CA SER A 34 5.12 -13.96 -12.02
C SER A 34 4.59 -15.32 -11.59
N ALA A 35 5.40 -16.13 -10.89
CA ALA A 35 5.00 -17.43 -10.40
C ALA A 35 5.49 -17.65 -8.97
N THR A 36 4.82 -18.53 -8.23
CA THR A 36 5.17 -18.90 -6.86
C THR A 36 6.09 -20.10 -6.77
N SER A 37 6.38 -20.75 -7.90
CA SER A 37 7.33 -21.87 -8.00
C SER A 37 8.01 -21.90 -9.36
N GLY A 38 9.13 -22.59 -9.45
CA GLY A 38 9.86 -22.87 -10.68
C GLY A 38 10.65 -24.16 -10.56
N TRP A 39 11.11 -24.69 -11.67
CA TRP A 39 11.91 -25.91 -11.71
C TRP A 39 13.31 -25.62 -12.22
N GLY A 40 14.24 -26.45 -11.77
CA GLY A 40 15.63 -26.42 -12.16
C GLY A 40 16.24 -27.80 -12.21
N THR A 41 17.53 -27.89 -12.49
CA THR A 41 18.28 -29.14 -12.62
C THR A 41 19.53 -29.08 -11.75
N ILE A 42 19.74 -30.09 -10.93
CA ILE A 42 21.03 -30.38 -10.31
C ILE A 42 21.86 -31.24 -11.29
N LEU A 43 23.11 -30.88 -11.46
CA LEU A 43 24.07 -31.58 -12.29
C LEU A 43 25.22 -32.07 -11.38
N CYS A 44 25.43 -33.34 -11.39
CA CYS A 44 26.51 -34.01 -10.63
C CYS A 44 27.59 -34.53 -11.59
N ASP A 45 28.65 -33.76 -11.77
CA ASP A 45 29.77 -34.13 -12.61
C ASP A 45 30.73 -35.02 -11.81
N THR A 46 31.02 -36.21 -12.35
CA THR A 46 31.91 -37.20 -11.73
C THR A 46 33.29 -37.15 -12.38
N TYR A 47 34.32 -37.16 -11.54
CA TYR A 47 35.72 -37.14 -11.95
C TYR A 47 36.47 -38.29 -11.28
N VAL A 48 37.40 -38.93 -12.01
CA VAL A 48 38.35 -39.92 -11.48
C VAL A 48 39.75 -39.43 -11.81
N ASN A 49 40.60 -39.27 -10.79
CA ASN A 49 41.96 -38.74 -10.93
C ASN A 49 42.03 -37.44 -11.76
N GLY A 50 41.05 -36.51 -11.54
CA GLY A 50 40.98 -35.25 -12.25
C GLY A 50 40.37 -35.31 -13.66
N THR A 51 40.08 -36.52 -14.18
CA THR A 51 39.46 -36.70 -15.49
C THR A 51 37.93 -36.77 -15.35
N TYR A 52 37.22 -35.97 -16.14
CA TYR A 52 35.75 -36.01 -16.23
C TYR A 52 35.30 -37.36 -16.80
N ILE A 53 34.31 -37.97 -16.16
CA ILE A 53 33.75 -39.29 -16.57
C ILE A 53 32.31 -39.10 -17.08
N SER A 54 31.43 -38.46 -16.28
CA SER A 54 30.00 -38.33 -16.61
C SER A 54 29.32 -37.23 -15.83
N THR A 55 28.14 -36.84 -16.30
CA THR A 55 27.22 -36.00 -15.54
C THR A 55 25.90 -36.74 -15.32
N ASN A 56 25.46 -36.84 -14.08
CA ASN A 56 24.10 -37.24 -13.74
C ASN A 56 23.28 -36.01 -13.44
N THR A 57 21.98 -36.03 -13.79
CA THR A 57 21.07 -34.91 -13.60
C THR A 57 19.85 -35.31 -12.79
N CYS A 58 19.34 -34.37 -11.97
CA CYS A 58 18.10 -34.53 -11.24
C CYS A 58 17.31 -33.21 -11.30
N VAL A 59 16.03 -33.28 -11.61
CA VAL A 59 15.13 -32.12 -11.59
C VAL A 59 14.68 -31.83 -10.17
N PHE A 60 14.59 -30.57 -9.82
CA PHE A 60 14.02 -30.10 -8.56
C PHE A 60 13.05 -28.96 -8.81
N THR A 61 12.13 -28.73 -7.86
CA THR A 61 11.23 -27.58 -7.82
C THR A 61 11.61 -26.68 -6.65
N LEU A 62 11.62 -25.37 -6.89
CA LEU A 62 11.76 -24.36 -5.85
C LEU A 62 10.47 -23.56 -5.72
N ASP A 63 9.95 -23.51 -4.50
CA ASP A 63 8.87 -22.60 -4.15
C ASP A 63 9.44 -21.27 -3.68
N VAL A 64 8.85 -20.17 -4.15
CA VAL A 64 9.17 -18.83 -3.64
C VAL A 64 8.63 -18.74 -2.21
N PRO A 65 9.47 -18.46 -1.21
CA PRO A 65 9.03 -18.37 0.19
C PRO A 65 7.84 -17.41 0.37
N SER A 66 6.89 -17.77 1.23
CA SER A 66 5.69 -16.93 1.49
C SER A 66 6.01 -15.55 2.06
N SER A 67 7.20 -15.37 2.63
CA SER A 67 7.71 -14.09 3.12
C SER A 67 8.14 -13.11 2.02
N VAL A 68 8.32 -13.60 0.78
CA VAL A 68 8.63 -12.75 -0.39
C VAL A 68 7.32 -12.11 -0.87
N VAL A 69 6.96 -10.99 -0.27
CA VAL A 69 5.75 -10.19 -0.57
C VAL A 69 6.13 -8.79 -1.05
N PRO A 70 5.25 -8.06 -1.74
CA PRO A 70 5.51 -6.67 -2.12
C PRO A 70 5.70 -5.77 -0.89
N THR A 71 6.31 -4.60 -1.07
CA THR A 71 6.53 -3.61 -0.02
C THR A 71 5.78 -2.33 -0.31
N ILE A 72 5.22 -1.69 0.73
CA ILE A 72 4.61 -0.37 0.66
C ILE A 72 5.53 0.59 1.40
N SER A 73 6.30 1.39 0.68
CA SER A 73 7.26 2.33 1.25
C SER A 73 6.59 3.58 1.79
N THR A 74 5.60 4.14 1.08
CA THR A 74 4.87 5.32 1.53
C THR A 74 3.36 5.15 1.39
N LEU A 75 2.64 5.71 2.35
CA LEU A 75 1.21 6.00 2.31
C LEU A 75 1.05 7.43 2.86
N ASN A 76 0.96 8.39 1.96
CA ASN A 76 0.80 9.80 2.29
C ASN A 76 -0.62 10.25 2.00
N TYR A 77 -1.14 11.11 2.85
CA TYR A 77 -2.44 11.76 2.63
C TYR A 77 -2.42 13.17 3.22
N SER A 78 -3.15 14.06 2.59
CA SER A 78 -3.27 15.47 2.97
C SER A 78 -4.66 16.00 2.64
N GLU A 79 -5.04 17.14 3.24
CA GLU A 79 -6.28 17.84 2.92
C GLU A 79 -6.30 18.28 1.46
N ALA A 80 -7.36 17.92 0.75
CA ALA A 80 -7.55 18.27 -0.65
C ALA A 80 -8.33 19.59 -0.83
N VAL A 81 -9.10 20.01 0.16
CA VAL A 81 -9.92 21.24 0.08
C VAL A 81 -9.14 22.41 0.64
N SER A 82 -8.86 23.39 -0.23
CA SER A 82 -8.09 24.57 0.15
C SER A 82 -8.72 25.33 1.33
N GLY A 83 -7.88 25.75 2.28
CA GLY A 83 -8.24 26.56 3.44
C GLY A 83 -8.86 25.81 4.60
N ILE A 84 -9.29 24.56 4.46
CA ILE A 84 -9.90 23.80 5.57
C ILE A 84 -8.89 23.55 6.67
N ALA A 85 -7.75 22.93 6.35
CA ALA A 85 -6.73 22.62 7.33
C ALA A 85 -6.19 23.88 8.03
N ALA A 86 -5.99 24.97 7.30
CA ALA A 86 -5.52 26.26 7.86
C ALA A 86 -6.56 26.90 8.81
N ARG A 87 -7.85 26.77 8.50
CA ARG A 87 -8.93 27.38 9.28
C ARG A 87 -9.30 26.57 10.53
N PHE A 88 -9.26 25.25 10.44
CA PHE A 88 -9.77 24.34 11.48
C PHE A 88 -8.67 23.52 12.17
N GLY A 89 -7.43 23.57 11.71
CA GLY A 89 -6.31 22.82 12.28
C GLY A 89 -6.34 21.32 12.01
N GLY A 90 -7.17 20.85 11.05
CA GLY A 90 -7.30 19.42 10.73
C GLY A 90 -8.38 19.14 9.69
N TYR A 91 -8.71 17.86 9.53
CA TYR A 91 -9.79 17.40 8.66
C TYR A 91 -11.14 17.65 9.33
N VAL A 92 -12.14 18.06 8.56
CA VAL A 92 -13.46 18.46 9.05
C VAL A 92 -14.54 17.62 8.39
N GLN A 93 -15.42 17.06 9.21
CA GLN A 93 -16.57 16.26 8.77
C GLN A 93 -17.40 17.02 7.73
N THR A 94 -17.80 16.34 6.66
CA THR A 94 -18.59 16.84 5.52
C THR A 94 -17.93 17.98 4.73
N ARG A 95 -16.68 18.36 5.04
CA ARG A 95 -15.96 19.46 4.38
C ARG A 95 -14.65 19.02 3.76
N SER A 96 -13.94 18.09 4.42
CA SER A 96 -12.63 17.61 3.99
C SER A 96 -12.73 16.46 2.98
N LYS A 97 -11.74 16.40 2.11
CA LYS A 97 -11.39 15.28 1.24
C LYS A 97 -9.89 15.04 1.38
N LEU A 98 -9.42 13.82 1.11
CA LEU A 98 -8.00 13.50 1.15
C LEU A 98 -7.43 13.39 -0.26
N ASN A 99 -6.30 14.05 -0.51
CA ASN A 99 -5.37 13.65 -1.57
C ASN A 99 -4.49 12.54 -1.01
N VAL A 100 -4.50 11.38 -1.66
CA VAL A 100 -3.75 10.20 -1.23
C VAL A 100 -2.70 9.87 -2.28
N SER A 101 -1.49 9.51 -1.83
CA SER A 101 -0.43 8.98 -2.68
C SER A 101 0.25 7.78 -2.04
N ILE A 102 0.54 6.76 -2.84
CA ILE A 102 1.05 5.46 -2.41
C ILE A 102 2.27 5.12 -3.27
N THR A 103 3.36 4.70 -2.61
CA THR A 103 4.51 4.12 -3.30
C THR A 103 4.69 2.69 -2.82
N ALA A 104 4.74 1.76 -3.75
CA ALA A 104 4.98 0.35 -3.47
C ALA A 104 5.87 -0.26 -4.56
N ALA A 105 6.56 -1.33 -4.20
CA ALA A 105 7.42 -2.08 -5.11
C ALA A 105 7.26 -3.58 -4.88
N GLY A 106 7.38 -4.34 -5.96
CA GLY A 106 7.55 -5.78 -5.86
C GLY A 106 8.92 -6.14 -5.29
N THR A 107 9.07 -7.36 -4.83
CA THR A 107 10.34 -7.91 -4.32
C THR A 107 10.80 -9.03 -5.25
N GLN A 108 12.12 -9.30 -5.31
CA GLN A 108 12.68 -10.34 -6.16
C GLN A 108 12.10 -10.28 -7.59
N SER A 109 12.26 -9.12 -8.24
CA SER A 109 11.82 -8.85 -9.62
C SER A 109 10.31 -8.94 -9.88
N SER A 110 9.44 -9.17 -8.88
CA SER A 110 8.00 -9.05 -9.09
C SER A 110 7.59 -7.59 -9.33
N THR A 111 6.49 -7.36 -9.99
CA THR A 111 5.91 -6.03 -10.25
C THR A 111 4.59 -5.87 -9.54
N ILE A 112 4.19 -4.63 -9.21
CA ILE A 112 2.86 -4.38 -8.65
C ILE A 112 1.83 -4.44 -9.77
N THR A 113 0.79 -5.25 -9.57
CA THR A 113 -0.32 -5.45 -10.51
C THR A 113 -1.62 -4.81 -10.04
N GLY A 114 -1.74 -4.49 -8.75
CA GLY A 114 -2.96 -3.90 -8.22
C GLY A 114 -2.76 -3.08 -6.96
N TYR A 115 -3.59 -2.02 -6.84
CA TYR A 115 -3.73 -1.17 -5.64
C TYR A 115 -5.20 -1.15 -5.24
N ARG A 116 -5.47 -1.40 -3.98
CA ARG A 116 -6.80 -1.27 -3.38
C ARG A 116 -6.69 -0.52 -2.07
N THR A 117 -7.27 0.66 -2.01
CA THR A 117 -7.29 1.48 -0.80
C THR A 117 -8.71 1.67 -0.31
N THR A 118 -8.94 1.47 0.97
CA THR A 118 -10.25 1.68 1.60
C THR A 118 -10.15 2.86 2.57
N VAL A 119 -11.06 3.83 2.42
CA VAL A 119 -11.23 4.98 3.30
C VAL A 119 -12.72 5.11 3.60
N ASN A 120 -13.10 5.07 4.87
CA ASN A 120 -14.51 5.17 5.29
C ASN A 120 -15.45 4.23 4.52
N GLY A 121 -15.04 2.98 4.31
CA GLY A 121 -15.83 1.97 3.58
C GLY A 121 -15.82 2.11 2.06
N THR A 122 -15.30 3.21 1.52
CA THR A 122 -15.19 3.41 0.07
C THR A 122 -13.83 2.90 -0.42
N THR A 123 -13.85 2.16 -1.52
CA THR A 123 -12.64 1.60 -2.16
C THR A 123 -12.19 2.48 -3.33
N TYR A 124 -10.89 2.72 -3.38
CA TYR A 124 -10.18 3.43 -4.44
C TYR A 124 -9.09 2.54 -5.02
N THR A 125 -8.73 2.78 -6.28
CA THR A 125 -7.67 2.06 -7.00
C THR A 125 -6.62 3.05 -7.51
N GLY A 126 -5.41 2.55 -7.80
CA GLY A 126 -4.30 3.36 -8.31
C GLY A 126 -3.37 3.88 -7.22
N THR A 127 -2.31 4.55 -7.68
CA THR A 127 -1.22 5.06 -6.83
C THR A 127 -1.51 6.42 -6.23
N SER A 128 -2.45 7.18 -6.82
CA SER A 128 -2.89 8.48 -6.31
C SER A 128 -4.35 8.73 -6.67
N PHE A 129 -5.09 9.36 -5.76
CA PHE A 129 -6.50 9.71 -5.94
C PHE A 129 -6.91 10.75 -4.91
N THR A 130 -8.07 11.38 -5.14
CA THR A 130 -8.76 12.20 -4.15
C THR A 130 -10.00 11.47 -3.67
N THR A 131 -10.21 11.43 -2.35
CA THR A 131 -11.38 10.77 -1.76
C THR A 131 -12.66 11.56 -2.00
N GLY A 132 -13.81 10.91 -1.81
CA GLY A 132 -15.05 11.61 -1.49
C GLY A 132 -14.92 12.38 -0.17
N THR A 133 -15.98 13.12 0.15
CA THR A 133 -16.07 13.90 1.40
C THR A 133 -16.06 12.97 2.62
N LEU A 134 -15.27 13.33 3.64
CA LEU A 134 -15.19 12.59 4.89
C LEU A 134 -16.48 12.75 5.69
N SER A 135 -17.28 11.70 5.82
CA SER A 135 -18.61 11.74 6.45
C SER A 135 -18.60 11.43 7.95
N THR A 136 -17.57 10.76 8.45
CA THR A 136 -17.49 10.26 9.83
C THR A 136 -16.52 11.09 10.64
N ALA A 137 -16.98 11.66 11.76
CA ALA A 137 -16.13 12.34 12.73
C ALA A 137 -15.38 11.34 13.63
N GLY A 138 -14.33 11.80 14.29
CA GLY A 138 -13.51 10.98 15.18
C GLY A 138 -12.37 10.26 14.46
N SER A 139 -11.95 9.13 14.99
CA SER A 139 -10.85 8.33 14.44
C SER A 139 -11.30 7.59 13.19
N ASN A 140 -10.58 7.76 12.11
CA ASN A 140 -10.81 7.12 10.81
C ASN A 140 -9.55 6.35 10.39
N THR A 141 -9.73 5.34 9.54
CA THR A 141 -8.64 4.50 9.05
C THR A 141 -8.56 4.57 7.54
N ILE A 142 -7.35 4.68 7.03
CA ILE A 142 -7.00 4.43 5.63
C ILE A 142 -6.19 3.13 5.58
N SER A 143 -6.61 2.18 4.74
CA SER A 143 -5.96 0.88 4.56
C SER A 143 -5.67 0.66 3.09
N VAL A 144 -4.41 0.45 2.74
CA VAL A 144 -3.98 0.13 1.38
C VAL A 144 -3.48 -1.30 1.33
N THR A 145 -3.95 -2.05 0.35
CA THR A 145 -3.45 -3.39 -0.01
C THR A 145 -2.92 -3.33 -1.44
N VAL A 146 -1.70 -3.79 -1.63
CA VAL A 146 -1.09 -3.94 -2.95
C VAL A 146 -0.94 -5.42 -3.29
N THR A 147 -1.07 -5.74 -4.57
CA THR A 147 -0.89 -7.10 -5.10
C THR A 147 0.26 -7.09 -6.10
N ASP A 148 1.13 -8.08 -6.03
CA ASP A 148 2.22 -8.25 -7.00
C ASP A 148 1.88 -9.25 -8.11
N SER A 149 2.80 -9.39 -9.08
CA SER A 149 2.67 -10.31 -10.22
C SER A 149 2.65 -11.80 -9.86
N ARG A 150 3.01 -12.15 -8.61
CA ARG A 150 2.84 -13.50 -8.05
C ARG A 150 1.48 -13.71 -7.39
N GLY A 151 0.63 -12.67 -7.34
CA GLY A 151 -0.65 -12.69 -6.62
C GLY A 151 -0.49 -12.51 -5.11
N ARG A 152 0.71 -12.18 -4.61
CA ARG A 152 0.96 -11.94 -3.18
C ARG A 152 0.63 -10.51 -2.81
N THR A 153 0.23 -10.31 -1.56
CA THR A 153 -0.25 -9.00 -1.10
C THR A 153 0.54 -8.50 0.10
N ALA A 154 0.59 -7.18 0.22
CA ALA A 154 0.98 -6.50 1.45
C ALA A 154 -0.04 -5.43 1.78
N THR A 155 -0.27 -5.18 3.06
CA THR A 155 -1.22 -4.19 3.54
C THR A 155 -0.53 -3.22 4.48
N ARG A 156 -0.83 -1.91 4.33
CA ARG A 156 -0.43 -0.85 5.25
C ARG A 156 -1.64 -0.04 5.66
N THR A 157 -1.76 0.25 6.96
CA THR A 157 -2.84 1.06 7.52
C THR A 157 -2.29 2.31 8.19
N SER A 158 -3.10 3.37 8.21
CA SER A 158 -2.84 4.58 8.97
C SER A 158 -4.16 5.11 9.53
N THR A 159 -4.10 5.80 10.66
CA THR A 159 -5.26 6.43 11.28
C THR A 159 -5.14 7.95 11.23
N PHE A 160 -6.27 8.63 11.11
CA PHE A 160 -6.36 10.08 11.16
C PHE A 160 -7.66 10.51 11.85
N THR A 161 -7.65 11.72 12.41
CA THR A 161 -8.81 12.27 13.13
C THR A 161 -9.55 13.27 12.27
N VAL A 162 -10.87 13.17 12.26
CA VAL A 162 -11.80 14.11 11.59
C VAL A 162 -12.60 14.85 12.65
N LEU A 163 -12.52 16.16 12.64
CA LEU A 163 -13.26 17.03 13.55
C LEU A 163 -14.75 16.99 13.22
N ALA A 164 -15.59 16.87 14.24
CA ALA A 164 -17.04 16.98 14.08
C ALA A 164 -17.40 18.38 13.60
N TYR A 165 -18.37 18.48 12.69
CA TYR A 165 -18.85 19.75 12.16
C TYR A 165 -20.38 19.81 12.20
N ALA A 166 -20.87 20.82 12.87
CA ALA A 166 -22.25 21.20 12.80
C ALA A 166 -22.36 22.60 12.13
N PRO A 167 -23.15 22.75 11.06
CA PRO A 167 -23.36 24.04 10.45
C PRO A 167 -24.05 24.97 11.46
N PRO A 168 -23.77 26.30 11.44
CA PRO A 168 -24.49 27.23 12.25
C PRO A 168 -25.99 27.22 11.88
N SER A 169 -26.84 27.28 12.88
CA SER A 169 -28.29 27.36 12.71
C SER A 169 -28.80 28.65 13.32
N LEU A 170 -29.64 29.36 12.58
CA LEU A 170 -30.34 30.50 13.12
C LEU A 170 -31.60 30.00 13.85
N THR A 171 -31.53 29.97 15.20
CA THR A 171 -32.63 29.44 16.03
C THR A 171 -33.65 30.52 16.37
N LYS A 172 -33.26 31.79 16.28
CA LYS A 172 -34.15 32.92 16.55
C LYS A 172 -33.76 34.11 15.67
N PHE A 173 -34.71 34.69 15.01
CA PHE A 173 -34.60 35.94 14.31
C PHE A 173 -35.80 36.81 14.76
N SER A 174 -35.54 38.06 15.23
CA SER A 174 -36.55 39.02 15.50
C SER A 174 -36.14 40.37 14.92
N ALA A 175 -37.04 41.02 14.28
CA ALA A 175 -36.89 42.40 13.81
C ALA A 175 -37.99 43.23 14.43
N GLU A 176 -37.61 44.31 15.07
CA GLU A 176 -38.52 45.25 15.71
C GLU A 176 -38.21 46.66 15.20
N ARG A 177 -39.24 47.49 15.08
CA ARG A 177 -39.02 48.90 14.75
C ARG A 177 -38.26 49.60 15.87
N CYS A 178 -37.35 50.45 15.51
CA CYS A 178 -36.54 51.23 16.43
C CYS A 178 -36.61 52.74 16.12
N ASN A 179 -36.08 53.57 17.01
CA ASN A 179 -35.88 54.97 16.76
C ASN A 179 -34.90 55.23 15.60
N SER A 180 -34.86 56.44 15.07
CA SER A 180 -34.00 56.85 13.97
C SER A 180 -32.49 56.68 14.24
N ASP A 181 -32.12 56.70 15.54
CA ASP A 181 -30.72 56.44 15.99
C ASP A 181 -30.37 54.96 16.22
N GLY A 182 -31.34 54.06 15.99
CA GLY A 182 -31.17 52.62 16.23
C GLY A 182 -31.37 52.17 17.66
N SER A 183 -31.77 53.10 18.57
CA SER A 183 -32.02 52.76 19.95
C SER A 183 -33.48 52.30 20.16
N GLN A 184 -33.70 51.53 21.19
CA GLN A 184 -34.97 51.01 21.74
C GLN A 184 -35.99 50.50 20.70
N PRO A 185 -36.46 49.27 20.79
CA PRO A 185 -37.56 48.77 19.98
C PRO A 185 -38.82 49.60 20.26
N GLN A 186 -39.40 50.21 19.23
CA GLN A 186 -40.64 50.97 19.34
C GLN A 186 -41.63 50.63 18.23
N ARG A 187 -42.90 50.44 18.59
CA ARG A 187 -43.97 50.11 17.66
C ARG A 187 -44.07 51.08 16.48
N ASP A 188 -43.83 52.38 16.78
CA ASP A 188 -43.93 53.48 15.82
C ASP A 188 -42.56 53.97 15.30
N GLY A 189 -41.48 53.22 15.55
CA GLY A 189 -40.12 53.52 15.07
C GLY A 189 -40.05 53.58 13.53
N THR A 190 -39.16 54.42 13.02
CA THR A 190 -39.03 54.70 11.59
C THR A 190 -38.00 53.77 10.90
N LYS A 191 -37.21 52.99 11.68
CA LYS A 191 -36.21 52.08 11.17
C LYS A 191 -36.47 50.63 11.67
N VAL A 192 -36.05 49.66 10.89
CA VAL A 192 -36.08 48.21 11.20
C VAL A 192 -34.64 47.67 11.23
#